data_d586fd02c31d9c2ca8ac785b0e271647
#
_entry.id   d586fd02c31d9c2ca8ac785b0e271647
#
_cell.length_a   1.000
_cell.length_b   1.000
_cell.length_c   1.000
_cell.angle_alpha   90.00
_cell.angle_beta   90.00
_cell.angle_gamma   90.00
#
_symmetry.space_group_name_H-M   'P 1'
#
loop_
_entity.id
_entity.type
_entity.pdbx_description
1 polymer ?
#
loop_
_entity_poly.entity_id
_entity_poly.type
_entity_poly.pdbx_seq_one_letter_code
_entity_poly.pdbx_strand_id
1 'polypeptide(L)'
;MEEWRPVPGFPKYEISNNGEVRNSKTGRIMKTSIDYRGYETICLRESGLQRTKLIHRLVADAFLDNYDDRLDVIHKDNDRSNNCVYNLEMKTRLEHKRDTCAKQIICIETGVIFNSISECAEKMGTTRQAVSRCVNNPVLANKDGFHFKTV
;
A
#
# COMPACT_ATOMS: atom_id res chain seq x y z
N MET A 1 10.82 -20.65 0.60
CA MET A 1 10.04 -21.86 0.96
C MET A 1 8.68 -21.38 1.45
N GLU A 2 7.60 -22.02 1.07
CA GLU A 2 6.26 -21.65 1.52
C GLU A 2 6.03 -22.12 2.97
N GLU A 3 5.57 -21.21 3.80
CA GLU A 3 5.28 -21.46 5.23
C GLU A 3 3.78 -21.22 5.47
N TRP A 4 3.16 -22.09 6.28
CA TRP A 4 1.76 -22.03 6.61
C TRP A 4 1.56 -21.79 8.11
N ARG A 5 0.70 -20.85 8.47
CA ARG A 5 0.34 -20.54 9.86
C ARG A 5 -1.18 -20.54 10.06
N PRO A 6 -1.68 -20.90 11.25
CA PRO A 6 -3.09 -20.78 11.55
C PRO A 6 -3.59 -19.34 11.39
N VAL A 7 -4.79 -19.17 10.79
CA VAL A 7 -5.40 -17.85 10.69
C VAL A 7 -5.90 -17.42 12.08
N PRO A 8 -5.43 -16.27 12.62
CA PRO A 8 -5.87 -15.78 13.93
C PRO A 8 -7.40 -15.64 13.99
N GLY A 9 -8.02 -16.23 15.03
CA GLY A 9 -9.47 -16.28 15.20
C GLY A 9 -10.25 -17.24 14.29
N PHE A 10 -9.57 -18.00 13.42
CA PHE A 10 -10.17 -18.96 12.51
C PHE A 10 -9.35 -20.27 12.42
N PRO A 11 -9.27 -21.08 13.47
CA PRO A 11 -8.34 -22.22 13.59
C PRO A 11 -8.58 -23.34 12.55
N LYS A 12 -9.69 -23.31 11.84
CA LYS A 12 -9.99 -24.23 10.73
C LYS A 12 -9.26 -23.90 9.44
N TYR A 13 -8.57 -22.76 9.41
CA TYR A 13 -7.90 -22.27 8.22
C TYR A 13 -6.45 -21.92 8.53
N GLU A 14 -5.61 -22.10 7.52
CA GLU A 14 -4.20 -21.68 7.53
C GLU A 14 -3.97 -20.70 6.37
N ILE A 15 -3.06 -19.76 6.61
CA ILE A 15 -2.60 -18.79 5.61
C ILE A 15 -1.14 -19.03 5.30
N SER A 16 -0.74 -18.94 4.04
CA SER A 16 0.67 -19.02 3.65
C SER A 16 1.33 -17.63 3.63
N ASN A 17 2.65 -17.62 3.71
CA ASN A 17 3.46 -16.41 3.55
C ASN A 17 3.36 -15.79 2.14
N ASN A 18 2.74 -16.48 1.19
CA ASN A 18 2.44 -15.99 -0.17
C ASN A 18 1.00 -15.47 -0.33
N GLY A 19 0.14 -15.60 0.69
CA GLY A 19 -1.24 -15.13 0.67
C GLY A 19 -2.27 -16.19 0.28
N GLU A 20 -1.88 -17.47 0.15
CA GLU A 20 -2.85 -18.54 -0.07
C GLU A 20 -3.51 -18.96 1.24
N VAL A 21 -4.80 -19.30 1.20
CA VAL A 21 -5.56 -19.79 2.35
C VAL A 21 -6.04 -21.21 2.09
N ARG A 22 -5.86 -22.09 3.07
CA ARG A 22 -6.35 -23.48 2.99
C ARG A 22 -7.12 -23.89 4.23
N ASN A 23 -7.92 -24.93 4.07
CA ASN A 23 -8.55 -25.59 5.22
C ASN A 23 -7.52 -26.47 5.92
N SER A 24 -7.31 -26.27 7.23
CA SER A 24 -6.26 -26.96 8.01
C SER A 24 -6.42 -28.48 8.09
N LYS A 25 -7.68 -28.99 7.99
CA LYS A 25 -7.95 -30.43 8.07
C LYS A 25 -7.81 -31.14 6.73
N THR A 26 -8.28 -30.49 5.64
CA THR A 26 -8.38 -31.13 4.32
C THR A 26 -7.24 -30.73 3.39
N GLY A 27 -6.47 -29.70 3.72
CA GLY A 27 -5.44 -29.11 2.84
C GLY A 27 -5.99 -28.39 1.62
N ARG A 28 -7.34 -28.32 1.45
CA ARG A 28 -7.96 -27.69 0.29
C ARG A 28 -7.72 -26.19 0.28
N ILE A 29 -7.13 -25.68 -0.81
CA ILE A 29 -6.97 -24.24 -1.07
C ILE A 29 -8.37 -23.61 -1.26
N MET A 30 -8.57 -22.51 -0.60
CA MET A 30 -9.82 -21.74 -0.63
C MET A 30 -9.80 -20.75 -1.79
N LYS A 31 -10.94 -20.54 -2.42
CA LYS A 31 -11.08 -19.53 -3.46
C LYS A 31 -11.22 -18.14 -2.85
N THR A 32 -10.44 -17.22 -3.36
CA THR A 32 -10.47 -15.79 -3.02
C THR A 32 -11.32 -15.00 -4.04
N SER A 33 -11.59 -13.75 -3.74
CA SER A 33 -12.26 -12.79 -4.62
C SER A 33 -11.62 -11.42 -4.47
N ILE A 34 -11.73 -10.58 -5.50
CA ILE A 34 -11.20 -9.21 -5.49
C ILE A 34 -12.34 -8.25 -5.15
N ASP A 35 -12.11 -7.35 -4.19
CA ASP A 35 -13.08 -6.30 -3.83
C ASP A 35 -13.05 -5.14 -4.84
N TYR A 36 -14.02 -4.21 -4.74
CA TYR A 36 -14.12 -3.05 -5.63
C TYR A 36 -12.91 -2.10 -5.58
N ARG A 37 -12.06 -2.23 -4.56
CA ARG A 37 -10.82 -1.46 -4.40
C ARG A 37 -9.61 -2.18 -4.98
N GLY A 38 -9.77 -3.42 -5.47
CA GLY A 38 -8.72 -4.25 -6.02
C GLY A 38 -7.96 -5.08 -4.99
N TYR A 39 -8.44 -5.18 -3.74
CA TYR A 39 -7.84 -6.03 -2.73
C TYR A 39 -8.40 -7.45 -2.78
N GLU A 40 -7.52 -8.41 -2.59
CA GLU A 40 -7.90 -9.81 -2.49
C GLU A 40 -8.54 -10.11 -1.13
N THR A 41 -9.69 -10.76 -1.15
CA THR A 41 -10.52 -11.07 0.02
C THR A 41 -10.89 -12.54 0.08
N ILE A 42 -11.14 -13.01 1.28
CA ILE A 42 -11.65 -14.36 1.53
C ILE A 42 -12.79 -14.34 2.53
N CYS A 43 -13.75 -15.23 2.33
CA CYS A 43 -14.87 -15.43 3.24
C CYS A 43 -14.60 -16.65 4.13
N LEU A 44 -14.38 -16.42 5.41
CA LEU A 44 -14.14 -17.45 6.42
C LEU A 44 -15.36 -17.68 7.29
N ARG A 45 -15.56 -18.93 7.70
CA ARG A 45 -16.68 -19.33 8.56
C ARG A 45 -16.16 -19.92 9.87
N GLU A 46 -16.61 -19.38 10.99
CA GLU A 46 -16.33 -19.89 12.31
C GLU A 46 -17.58 -19.80 13.19
N SER A 47 -17.93 -20.90 13.87
CA SER A 47 -19.06 -20.96 14.82
C SER A 47 -20.39 -20.43 14.25
N GLY A 48 -20.69 -20.72 12.98
CA GLY A 48 -21.89 -20.24 12.29
C GLY A 48 -21.84 -18.80 11.77
N LEU A 49 -20.80 -18.04 12.10
CA LEU A 49 -20.58 -16.70 11.61
C LEU A 49 -19.70 -16.71 10.34
N GLN A 50 -20.07 -15.90 9.39
CA GLN A 50 -19.32 -15.69 8.15
C GLN A 50 -18.69 -14.30 8.18
N ARG A 51 -17.38 -14.21 7.91
CA ARG A 51 -16.65 -12.95 7.89
C ARG A 51 -15.75 -12.87 6.67
N THR A 52 -15.86 -11.77 5.94
CA THR A 52 -14.92 -11.44 4.86
C THR A 52 -13.69 -10.78 5.44
N LYS A 53 -12.52 -11.27 5.07
CA LYS A 53 -11.22 -10.79 5.51
C LYS A 53 -10.35 -10.43 4.30
N LEU A 54 -9.50 -9.43 4.45
CA LEU A 54 -8.48 -9.04 3.47
C LEU A 54 -7.27 -9.95 3.60
N ILE A 55 -6.80 -10.53 2.49
CA ILE A 55 -5.68 -11.49 2.50
C ILE A 55 -4.41 -10.85 3.05
N HIS A 56 -4.01 -9.67 2.56
CA HIS A 56 -2.81 -8.99 3.06
C HIS A 56 -2.83 -8.74 4.57
N ARG A 57 -4.01 -8.48 5.16
CA ARG A 57 -4.13 -8.33 6.62
C ARG A 57 -3.99 -9.66 7.36
N LEU A 58 -4.49 -10.76 6.78
CA LEU A 58 -4.30 -12.09 7.37
C LEU A 58 -2.84 -12.52 7.32
N VAL A 59 -2.14 -12.23 6.22
CA VAL A 59 -0.69 -12.49 6.12
C VAL A 59 0.08 -11.64 7.12
N ALA A 60 -0.23 -10.34 7.22
CA ALA A 60 0.42 -9.46 8.17
C ALA A 60 0.21 -9.92 9.62
N ASP A 61 -1.01 -10.27 9.99
CA ASP A 61 -1.36 -10.77 11.34
C ASP A 61 -0.67 -12.09 11.68
N ALA A 62 -0.50 -12.98 10.70
CA ALA A 62 0.13 -14.28 10.93
C ALA A 62 1.67 -14.24 10.91
N PHE A 63 2.29 -13.34 10.14
CA PHE A 63 3.73 -13.41 9.84
C PHE A 63 4.54 -12.19 10.28
N LEU A 64 3.93 -11.03 10.53
CA LEU A 64 4.64 -9.85 11.01
C LEU A 64 4.60 -9.78 12.54
N ASP A 65 5.77 -9.78 13.18
CA ASP A 65 5.91 -9.87 14.65
C ASP A 65 5.27 -8.71 15.41
N ASN A 66 5.13 -7.54 14.77
CA ASN A 66 4.58 -6.33 15.37
C ASN A 66 3.23 -5.94 14.76
N TYR A 67 2.38 -6.92 14.42
CA TYR A 67 1.08 -6.63 13.86
C TYR A 67 0.21 -5.82 14.83
N ASP A 68 -0.32 -4.70 14.34
CA ASP A 68 -1.30 -3.86 15.04
C ASP A 68 -2.43 -3.53 14.04
N ASP A 69 -3.67 -3.85 14.38
CA ASP A 69 -4.85 -3.64 13.54
C ASP A 69 -5.16 -2.15 13.29
N ARG A 70 -4.57 -1.24 14.10
CA ARG A 70 -4.65 0.22 13.93
C ARG A 70 -3.74 0.75 12.83
N LEU A 71 -2.74 -0.04 12.43
CA LEU A 71 -1.82 0.32 11.36
C LEU A 71 -2.39 -0.05 9.99
N ASP A 72 -1.99 0.69 8.98
CA ASP A 72 -2.25 0.34 7.59
C ASP A 72 -1.21 -0.69 7.13
N VAL A 73 -1.70 -1.79 6.56
CA VAL A 73 -0.84 -2.75 5.84
C VAL A 73 -0.77 -2.31 4.39
N ILE A 74 0.41 -2.01 3.90
CA ILE A 74 0.65 -1.52 2.54
C ILE A 74 1.47 -2.51 1.73
N HIS A 75 1.28 -2.50 0.41
CA HIS A 75 2.08 -3.25 -0.56
C HIS A 75 3.22 -2.37 -1.04
N LYS A 76 4.47 -2.80 -0.84
CA LYS A 76 5.68 -2.02 -1.19
C LYS A 76 5.78 -1.74 -2.69
N ASP A 77 5.31 -2.67 -3.52
CA ASP A 77 5.27 -2.56 -4.99
C ASP A 77 4.01 -1.87 -5.53
N ASN A 78 3.08 -1.46 -4.65
CA ASN A 78 1.75 -0.94 -4.98
C ASN A 78 0.81 -1.93 -5.71
N ASP A 79 1.19 -3.20 -5.86
CA ASP A 79 0.33 -4.25 -6.39
C ASP A 79 -0.49 -4.91 -5.27
N ARG A 80 -1.79 -4.64 -5.24
CA ARG A 80 -2.73 -5.14 -4.23
C ARG A 80 -3.01 -6.63 -4.32
N SER A 81 -2.59 -7.29 -5.37
CA SER A 81 -2.69 -8.73 -5.57
C SER A 81 -1.48 -9.49 -5.04
N ASN A 82 -0.33 -8.81 -4.89
CA ASN A 82 0.90 -9.40 -4.37
C ASN A 82 0.91 -9.42 -2.84
N ASN A 83 0.23 -10.40 -2.25
CA ASN A 83 0.06 -10.55 -0.80
C ASN A 83 1.22 -11.29 -0.10
N CYS A 84 2.39 -11.44 -0.77
CA CYS A 84 3.56 -12.06 -0.16
C CYS A 84 4.06 -11.24 1.04
N VAL A 85 4.39 -11.90 2.15
CA VAL A 85 4.83 -11.24 3.40
C VAL A 85 5.99 -10.27 3.20
N TYR A 86 6.93 -10.59 2.31
CA TYR A 86 8.09 -9.72 2.01
C TYR A 86 7.71 -8.43 1.31
N ASN A 87 6.55 -8.41 0.65
CA ASN A 87 5.99 -7.24 -0.01
C ASN A 87 5.12 -6.38 0.91
N LEU A 88 4.78 -6.88 2.09
CA LEU A 88 3.91 -6.18 3.03
C LEU A 88 4.73 -5.38 4.06
N GLU A 89 4.22 -4.23 4.41
CA GLU A 89 4.78 -3.35 5.44
C GLU A 89 3.65 -2.70 6.23
N MET A 90 3.86 -2.53 7.53
CA MET A 90 2.92 -1.78 8.37
C MET A 90 3.38 -0.34 8.52
N LYS A 91 2.47 0.60 8.32
CA LYS A 91 2.71 2.03 8.51
C LYS A 91 1.58 2.68 9.26
N THR A 92 1.90 3.73 9.99
CA THR A 92 0.86 4.62 10.52
C THR A 92 0.14 5.30 9.36
N ARG A 93 -1.11 5.67 9.56
CA ARG A 93 -1.90 6.41 8.57
C ARG A 93 -1.24 7.72 8.12
N LEU A 94 -0.46 8.35 9.02
CA LEU A 94 0.31 9.55 8.69
C LEU A 94 1.50 9.27 7.78
N GLU A 95 2.25 8.21 8.06
CA GLU A 95 3.37 7.77 7.21
C GLU A 95 2.88 7.35 5.83
N HIS A 96 1.85 6.50 5.77
CA HIS A 96 1.24 6.10 4.50
C HIS A 96 0.75 7.31 3.67
N LYS A 97 0.11 8.29 4.32
CA LYS A 97 -0.32 9.52 3.65
C LYS A 97 0.86 10.37 3.17
N ARG A 98 1.96 10.43 3.93
CA ARG A 98 3.17 11.14 3.50
C ARG A 98 3.79 10.50 2.26
N ASP A 99 3.93 9.18 2.26
CA ASP A 99 4.51 8.42 1.14
C ASP A 99 3.66 8.51 -0.12
N THR A 100 2.33 8.39 0.01
CA THR A 100 1.39 8.51 -1.13
C THR A 100 1.30 9.94 -1.67
N CYS A 101 1.53 10.95 -0.82
CA CYS A 101 1.51 12.36 -1.24
C CYS A 101 2.87 12.88 -1.70
N ALA A 102 3.96 12.18 -1.42
CA ALA A 102 5.32 12.53 -1.80
C ALA A 102 5.61 12.07 -3.24
N LYS A 103 4.92 12.67 -4.22
CA LYS A 103 5.33 12.54 -5.61
C LYS A 103 6.64 13.30 -5.77
N GLN A 104 7.68 12.62 -6.21
CA GLN A 104 8.93 13.27 -6.60
C GLN A 104 8.66 14.19 -7.80
N ILE A 105 9.25 15.35 -7.77
CA ILE A 105 9.07 16.41 -8.76
C ILE A 105 10.43 16.79 -9.29
N ILE A 106 10.56 16.85 -10.60
CA ILE A 106 11.76 17.36 -11.26
C ILE A 106 11.47 18.77 -11.82
N CYS A 107 12.40 19.69 -11.59
CA CYS A 107 12.45 20.94 -12.33
C CYS A 107 13.11 20.66 -13.68
N ILE A 108 12.42 20.96 -14.77
CA ILE A 108 12.86 20.58 -16.12
C ILE A 108 14.14 21.35 -16.50
N GLU A 109 14.25 22.62 -16.14
CA GLU A 109 15.36 23.50 -16.51
C GLU A 109 16.65 23.18 -15.76
N THR A 110 16.53 22.83 -14.48
CA THR A 110 17.71 22.58 -13.63
C THR A 110 18.04 21.10 -13.47
N GLY A 111 17.10 20.19 -13.81
CA GLY A 111 17.24 18.76 -13.59
C GLY A 111 17.19 18.33 -12.11
N VAL A 112 16.92 19.27 -11.19
CA VAL A 112 16.88 19.00 -9.75
C VAL A 112 15.62 18.25 -9.39
N ILE A 113 15.77 17.15 -8.63
CA ILE A 113 14.66 16.34 -8.13
C ILE A 113 14.38 16.73 -6.69
N PHE A 114 13.08 16.94 -6.40
CA PHE A 114 12.56 17.22 -5.06
C PHE A 114 11.65 16.05 -4.63
N ASN A 115 11.68 15.69 -3.37
CA ASN A 115 10.88 14.58 -2.85
C ASN A 115 9.40 14.92 -2.65
N SER A 116 9.02 16.18 -2.75
CA SER A 116 7.62 16.63 -2.63
C SER A 116 7.39 18.02 -3.21
N ILE A 117 6.11 18.33 -3.50
CA ILE A 117 5.67 19.69 -3.85
C ILE A 117 6.07 20.71 -2.77
N SER A 118 6.03 20.33 -1.50
CA SER A 118 6.37 21.23 -0.37
C SER A 118 7.85 21.58 -0.36
N GLU A 119 8.72 20.58 -0.51
CA GLU A 119 10.17 20.79 -0.58
C GLU A 119 10.57 21.64 -1.80
N CYS A 120 9.96 21.34 -2.95
CA CYS A 120 10.17 22.12 -4.16
C CYS A 120 9.78 23.59 -3.96
N ALA A 121 8.60 23.84 -3.38
CA ALA A 121 8.12 25.19 -3.13
C ALA A 121 9.03 25.97 -2.17
N GLU A 122 9.50 25.34 -1.10
CA GLU A 122 10.40 25.93 -0.12
C GLU A 122 11.76 26.28 -0.73
N LYS A 123 12.41 25.32 -1.41
CA LYS A 123 13.73 25.51 -2.03
C LYS A 123 13.71 26.48 -3.21
N MET A 124 12.58 26.55 -3.93
CA MET A 124 12.41 27.47 -5.07
C MET A 124 11.83 28.83 -4.66
N GLY A 125 11.58 29.08 -3.37
CA GLY A 125 11.03 30.35 -2.87
C GLY A 125 9.64 30.69 -3.43
N THR A 126 8.83 29.66 -3.74
CA THR A 126 7.50 29.79 -4.33
C THR A 126 6.43 29.12 -3.48
N THR A 127 5.17 29.19 -3.90
CA THR A 127 4.07 28.55 -3.16
C THR A 127 3.76 27.13 -3.64
N ARG A 128 3.29 26.27 -2.73
CA ARG A 128 2.85 24.90 -3.08
C ARG A 128 1.79 24.90 -4.18
N GLN A 129 0.91 25.89 -4.20
CA GLN A 129 -0.14 26.02 -5.22
C GLN A 129 0.45 26.31 -6.60
N ALA A 130 1.49 27.17 -6.69
CA ALA A 130 2.19 27.46 -7.93
C ALA A 130 2.87 26.21 -8.50
N VAL A 131 3.64 25.48 -7.67
CA VAL A 131 4.28 24.22 -8.09
C VAL A 131 3.24 23.19 -8.50
N SER A 132 2.17 23.00 -7.71
CA SER A 132 1.09 22.03 -8.02
C SER A 132 0.41 22.35 -9.34
N ARG A 133 0.17 23.64 -9.65
CA ARG A 133 -0.42 24.06 -10.93
C ARG A 133 0.50 23.70 -12.10
N CYS A 134 1.79 23.96 -11.99
CA CYS A 134 2.78 23.64 -13.04
C CYS A 134 2.93 22.13 -13.24
N VAL A 135 2.93 21.35 -12.17
CA VAL A 135 2.99 19.87 -12.23
C VAL A 135 1.75 19.29 -12.92
N ASN A 136 0.57 19.84 -12.65
CA ASN A 136 -0.69 19.37 -13.26
C ASN A 136 -0.87 19.88 -14.71
N ASN A 137 -0.15 20.93 -15.09
CA ASN A 137 -0.12 21.43 -16.45
C ASN A 137 1.33 21.79 -16.85
N PRO A 138 2.07 20.83 -17.46
CA PRO A 138 3.50 20.97 -17.76
C PRO A 138 3.84 22.11 -18.73
N VAL A 139 2.86 22.68 -19.40
CA VAL A 139 3.04 23.85 -20.28
C VAL A 139 3.16 25.14 -19.49
N LEU A 140 2.70 25.16 -18.23
CA LEU A 140 2.75 26.34 -17.38
C LEU A 140 4.07 26.38 -16.63
N ALA A 141 4.76 27.54 -16.71
CA ALA A 141 5.87 27.88 -15.86
C ALA A 141 5.40 28.56 -14.58
N ASN A 142 6.22 28.53 -13.51
CA ASN A 142 6.01 29.39 -12.35
C ASN A 142 6.37 30.87 -12.72
N LYS A 143 6.26 31.78 -11.75
CA LYS A 143 6.58 33.20 -11.94
C LYS A 143 8.03 33.47 -12.39
N ASP A 144 8.95 32.53 -12.11
CA ASP A 144 10.37 32.60 -12.41
C ASP A 144 10.74 31.83 -13.70
N GLY A 145 9.74 31.32 -14.43
CA GLY A 145 9.91 30.62 -15.71
C GLY A 145 10.23 29.13 -15.61
N PHE A 146 10.17 28.52 -14.42
CA PHE A 146 10.46 27.08 -14.24
C PHE A 146 9.25 26.21 -14.48
N HIS A 147 9.49 25.07 -15.16
CA HIS A 147 8.51 24.02 -15.40
C HIS A 147 8.79 22.81 -14.50
N PHE A 148 7.74 22.14 -14.08
CA PHE A 148 7.82 20.99 -13.16
C PHE A 148 6.99 19.82 -13.68
N LYS A 149 7.49 18.59 -13.49
CA LYS A 149 6.74 17.37 -13.73
C LYS A 149 6.97 16.36 -12.61
N THR A 150 6.04 15.43 -12.46
CA THR A 150 6.26 14.25 -11.61
C THR A 150 7.24 13.30 -12.27
N VAL A 151 8.10 12.69 -11.47
CA VAL A 151 9.04 11.62 -11.88
C VAL A 151 8.32 10.30 -11.90
#